data_8c162c41634106884f0b3cd78a14cf76
#
_entry.id   8c162c41634106884f0b3cd78a14cf76
#
_cell.length_a   1.000
_cell.length_b   1.000
_cell.length_c   1.000
_cell.angle_alpha   90.00
_cell.angle_beta   90.00
_cell.angle_gamma   90.00
#
_symmetry.space_group_name_H-M   'P 1'
#
loop_
_entity.id
_entity.type
_entity.pdbx_description
1 polymer ?
#
loop_
_entity_poly.entity_id
_entity_poly.type
_entity_poly.pdbx_seq_one_letter_code
_entity_poly.pdbx_strand_id
1 'polypeptide(L)'
;LLDYDLLGFQTKGDVHAFLDYVVRELKGTVDTNGFVYALDKHTKVQHFPISIETQRFESLAEEADSSNHVYRLVQSIANKKLILGVDRLDYSKGLVNRFRAYKYLLKNYPMHQRTTTLMQIAPTSRTDVLQYQDIRNELETEAGNINGTYSDFDWTPVRYLNKGFSRKVLAGFFRRSQVGLVTPLRDGMNLVAKEYV
;
A
#
# COMPACT_ATOMS: atom_id res chain seq x y z
N LEU A 1 26.59 -10.17 0.36
CA LEU A 1 26.40 -8.71 0.44
C LEU A 1 27.73 -7.97 0.62
N LEU A 2 28.68 -8.51 1.39
CA LEU A 2 29.97 -7.85 1.66
C LEU A 2 30.93 -7.79 0.44
N ASP A 3 30.55 -8.31 -0.70
CA ASP A 3 31.31 -8.17 -1.95
C ASP A 3 31.06 -6.84 -2.69
N TYR A 4 30.14 -6.02 -2.19
CA TYR A 4 29.84 -4.70 -2.74
C TYR A 4 30.57 -3.59 -1.98
N ASP A 5 31.03 -2.56 -2.66
CA ASP A 5 31.68 -1.41 -2.07
C ASP A 5 30.71 -0.58 -1.19
N LEU A 6 29.43 -0.57 -1.56
CA LEU A 6 28.37 0.17 -0.88
C LEU A 6 27.10 -0.65 -0.75
N LEU A 7 26.56 -0.75 0.45
CA LEU A 7 25.24 -1.29 0.75
C LEU A 7 24.30 -0.17 1.18
N GLY A 8 23.18 -0.05 0.45
CA GLY A 8 22.12 0.92 0.74
C GLY A 8 20.92 0.25 1.39
N PHE A 9 20.41 0.82 2.47
CA PHE A 9 19.19 0.39 3.14
C PHE A 9 18.13 1.49 3.15
N GLN A 10 16.87 1.12 3.34
CA GLN A 10 15.76 2.08 3.33
C GLN A 10 15.74 2.94 4.59
N THR A 11 16.03 2.37 5.76
CA THR A 11 15.95 3.07 7.04
C THR A 11 17.24 2.94 7.83
N LYS A 12 17.43 3.85 8.82
CA LYS A 12 18.51 3.71 9.80
C LYS A 12 18.38 2.43 10.63
N GLY A 13 17.14 2.00 10.92
CA GLY A 13 16.89 0.75 11.63
C GLY A 13 17.39 -0.47 10.86
N ASP A 14 17.19 -0.50 9.54
CA ASP A 14 17.69 -1.58 8.69
C ASP A 14 19.25 -1.60 8.67
N VAL A 15 19.88 -0.41 8.63
CA VAL A 15 21.32 -0.28 8.78
C VAL A 15 21.78 -0.88 10.11
N HIS A 16 21.18 -0.47 11.23
CA HIS A 16 21.54 -0.98 12.54
C HIS A 16 21.36 -2.49 12.65
N ALA A 17 20.26 -3.03 12.15
CA ALA A 17 20.01 -4.47 12.15
C ALA A 17 21.08 -5.25 11.35
N PHE A 18 21.51 -4.70 10.20
CA PHE A 18 22.60 -5.30 9.42
C PHE A 18 23.95 -5.21 10.13
N LEU A 19 24.28 -4.06 10.74
CA LEU A 19 25.51 -3.86 11.50
C LEU A 19 25.56 -4.82 12.71
N ASP A 20 24.46 -4.94 13.44
CA ASP A 20 24.32 -5.88 14.57
C ASP A 20 24.57 -7.32 14.12
N TYR A 21 23.99 -7.72 12.98
CA TYR A 21 24.24 -9.04 12.42
C TYR A 21 25.71 -9.27 12.11
N VAL A 22 26.38 -8.33 11.46
CA VAL A 22 27.80 -8.46 11.11
C VAL A 22 28.66 -8.59 12.36
N VAL A 23 28.42 -7.78 13.38
CA VAL A 23 29.19 -7.82 14.64
C VAL A 23 28.94 -9.13 15.39
N ARG A 24 27.68 -9.54 15.54
CA ARG A 24 27.31 -10.70 16.36
C ARG A 24 27.61 -12.03 15.69
N GLU A 25 27.24 -12.17 14.42
CA GLU A 25 27.30 -13.45 13.72
C GLU A 25 28.61 -13.62 12.95
N LEU A 26 29.08 -12.57 12.26
CA LEU A 26 30.29 -12.65 11.44
C LEU A 26 31.56 -12.22 12.21
N LYS A 27 31.40 -11.78 13.47
CA LYS A 27 32.52 -11.26 14.30
C LYS A 27 33.29 -10.11 13.63
N GLY A 28 32.59 -9.36 12.77
CA GLY A 28 33.15 -8.19 12.10
C GLY A 28 33.22 -6.96 12.98
N THR A 29 33.82 -5.91 12.46
CA THR A 29 33.92 -4.59 13.10
C THR A 29 33.29 -3.51 12.26
N VAL A 30 32.91 -2.41 12.90
CA VAL A 30 32.31 -1.25 12.24
C VAL A 30 33.10 -0.02 12.67
N ASP A 31 33.51 0.81 11.73
CA ASP A 31 34.17 2.08 12.02
C ASP A 31 33.18 3.26 12.16
N THR A 32 33.71 4.42 12.57
CA THR A 32 32.92 5.65 12.74
C THR A 32 32.37 6.24 11.46
N ASN A 33 32.88 5.82 10.29
CA ASN A 33 32.47 6.28 8.97
C ASN A 33 31.40 5.35 8.35
N GLY A 34 31.03 4.27 9.05
CA GLY A 34 30.03 3.30 8.60
C GLY A 34 30.61 2.22 7.67
N PHE A 35 31.92 2.02 7.65
CA PHE A 35 32.51 0.86 7.00
C PHE A 35 32.45 -0.36 7.92
N VAL A 36 32.08 -1.46 7.33
CA VAL A 36 32.01 -2.78 7.93
C VAL A 36 33.18 -3.61 7.42
N TYR A 37 33.88 -4.28 8.33
CA TYR A 37 35.00 -5.16 8.04
C TYR A 37 34.65 -6.57 8.53
N ALA A 38 34.51 -7.51 7.63
CA ALA A 38 34.23 -8.92 7.94
C ALA A 38 34.60 -9.83 6.76
N LEU A 39 35.04 -11.07 7.02
CA LEU A 39 35.39 -12.08 6.01
C LEU A 39 36.38 -11.56 4.96
N ASP A 40 37.43 -10.85 5.40
CA ASP A 40 38.43 -10.19 4.55
C ASP A 40 37.88 -9.20 3.51
N LYS A 41 36.66 -8.70 3.77
CA LYS A 41 35.97 -7.70 2.94
C LYS A 41 35.71 -6.43 3.76
N HIS A 42 35.54 -5.34 3.02
CA HIS A 42 35.06 -4.10 3.61
C HIS A 42 33.98 -3.47 2.71
N THR A 43 32.94 -2.97 3.34
CA THR A 43 31.77 -2.43 2.64
C THR A 43 31.25 -1.21 3.39
N LYS A 44 30.97 -0.12 2.69
CA LYS A 44 30.28 1.01 3.30
C LYS A 44 28.80 0.72 3.41
N VAL A 45 28.23 0.97 4.60
CA VAL A 45 26.81 0.74 4.86
C VAL A 45 26.12 2.05 5.19
N GLN A 46 25.08 2.40 4.44
CA GLN A 46 24.39 3.67 4.59
C GLN A 46 22.89 3.54 4.30
N HIS A 47 22.08 4.44 4.88
CA HIS A 47 20.66 4.50 4.53
C HIS A 47 20.41 5.48 3.36
N PHE A 48 19.53 5.07 2.45
CA PHE A 48 19.08 5.84 1.30
C PHE A 48 17.57 5.74 1.19
N PRO A 49 16.82 6.54 1.97
CA PRO A 49 15.36 6.43 2.00
C PRO A 49 14.75 6.91 0.68
N ILE A 50 13.96 6.04 0.05
CA ILE A 50 13.16 6.44 -1.10
C ILE A 50 12.01 7.34 -0.65
N SER A 51 11.68 8.34 -1.45
CA SER A 51 10.53 9.22 -1.25
C SER A 51 9.78 9.45 -2.56
N ILE A 52 8.78 10.32 -2.52
CA ILE A 52 8.05 10.80 -3.69
C ILE A 52 8.42 12.26 -3.96
N GLU A 53 8.20 12.69 -5.19
CA GLU A 53 8.24 14.10 -5.58
C GLU A 53 6.90 14.75 -5.21
N THR A 54 6.78 15.27 -3.99
CA THR A 54 5.51 15.75 -3.41
C THR A 54 4.86 16.83 -4.27
N GLN A 55 5.60 17.87 -4.67
CA GLN A 55 5.09 18.96 -5.52
C GLN A 55 4.53 18.46 -6.85
N ARG A 56 5.25 17.51 -7.49
CA ARG A 56 4.79 16.92 -8.73
C ARG A 56 3.52 16.08 -8.53
N PHE A 57 3.42 15.38 -7.40
CA PHE A 57 2.24 14.58 -7.11
C PHE A 57 1.02 15.46 -6.79
N GLU A 58 1.21 16.55 -6.06
CA GLU A 58 0.20 17.56 -5.81
C GLU A 58 -0.34 18.16 -7.11
N SER A 59 0.56 18.60 -8.02
CA SER A 59 0.17 19.11 -9.34
C SER A 59 -0.64 18.08 -10.15
N LEU A 60 -0.25 16.79 -10.10
CA LEU A 60 -1.02 15.71 -10.74
C LEU A 60 -2.41 15.56 -10.15
N ALA A 61 -2.55 15.70 -8.83
CA ALA A 61 -3.84 15.62 -8.15
C ALA A 61 -4.77 16.78 -8.54
N GLU A 62 -4.23 17.99 -8.68
CA GLU A 62 -4.96 19.16 -9.15
C GLU A 62 -5.42 19.02 -10.61
N GLU A 63 -4.51 18.64 -11.50
CA GLU A 63 -4.84 18.40 -12.90
C GLU A 63 -5.87 17.26 -13.09
N ALA A 64 -5.85 16.26 -12.21
CA ALA A 64 -6.77 15.12 -12.29
C ALA A 64 -8.21 15.49 -11.94
N ASP A 65 -8.43 16.58 -11.22
CA ASP A 65 -9.76 17.00 -10.75
C ASP A 65 -10.76 17.20 -11.90
N SER A 66 -10.29 17.68 -13.05
CA SER A 66 -11.09 17.85 -14.27
C SER A 66 -11.19 16.57 -15.11
N SER A 67 -10.59 15.45 -14.69
CA SER A 67 -10.59 14.22 -15.47
C SER A 67 -11.94 13.49 -15.42
N ASN A 68 -12.29 12.85 -16.53
CA ASN A 68 -13.52 12.04 -16.60
C ASN A 68 -13.56 10.90 -15.55
N HIS A 69 -12.38 10.35 -15.17
CA HIS A 69 -12.31 9.31 -14.15
C HIS A 69 -12.72 9.84 -12.77
N VAL A 70 -12.22 11.00 -12.39
CA VAL A 70 -12.56 11.64 -11.11
C VAL A 70 -14.02 12.09 -11.11
N TYR A 71 -14.50 12.70 -12.19
CA TYR A 71 -15.91 13.08 -12.31
C TYR A 71 -16.84 11.87 -12.13
N ARG A 72 -16.58 10.77 -12.83
CA ARG A 72 -17.38 9.54 -12.70
C ARG A 72 -17.30 8.91 -11.31
N LEU A 73 -16.13 8.97 -10.66
CA LEU A 73 -15.98 8.52 -9.27
C LEU A 73 -16.89 9.32 -8.36
N VAL A 74 -16.79 10.66 -8.38
CA VAL A 74 -17.58 11.57 -7.54
C VAL A 74 -19.09 11.32 -7.73
N GLN A 75 -19.55 11.23 -8.99
CA GLN A 75 -20.95 10.92 -9.28
C GLN A 75 -21.38 9.56 -8.72
N SER A 76 -20.50 8.57 -8.80
CA SER A 76 -20.84 7.20 -8.41
C SER A 76 -20.85 6.95 -6.89
N ILE A 77 -20.16 7.77 -6.11
CA ILE A 77 -20.16 7.69 -4.63
C ILE A 77 -21.29 8.50 -4.00
N ALA A 78 -21.92 9.41 -4.76
CA ALA A 78 -23.16 10.13 -4.38
C ALA A 78 -23.13 10.65 -2.91
N ASN A 79 -22.19 11.50 -2.56
CA ASN A 79 -21.98 12.10 -1.22
C ASN A 79 -21.59 11.11 -0.09
N LYS A 80 -21.32 9.86 -0.39
CA LYS A 80 -20.79 8.91 0.59
C LYS A 80 -19.30 9.16 0.80
N LYS A 81 -18.79 8.82 1.98
CA LYS A 81 -17.37 8.90 2.29
C LYS A 81 -16.62 7.76 1.60
N LEU A 82 -15.57 8.11 0.87
CA LEU A 82 -14.70 7.15 0.19
C LEU A 82 -13.52 6.78 1.08
N ILE A 83 -13.39 5.50 1.36
CA ILE A 83 -12.18 4.89 1.93
C ILE A 83 -11.44 4.25 0.74
N LEU A 84 -10.20 4.67 0.49
CA LEU A 84 -9.43 4.21 -0.65
C LEU A 84 -8.22 3.38 -0.24
N GLY A 85 -8.12 2.16 -0.73
CA GLY A 85 -6.94 1.33 -0.67
C GLY A 85 -6.34 1.15 -2.06
N VAL A 86 -5.04 1.35 -2.19
CA VAL A 86 -4.29 1.13 -3.44
C VAL A 86 -3.07 0.30 -3.13
N ASP A 87 -3.03 -0.92 -3.63
CA ASP A 87 -1.91 -1.85 -3.44
C ASP A 87 -1.80 -2.77 -4.64
N ARG A 88 -0.64 -3.36 -4.86
CA ARG A 88 -0.55 -4.54 -5.71
C ARG A 88 -1.23 -5.72 -5.02
N LEU A 89 -1.79 -6.62 -5.78
CA LEU A 89 -2.29 -7.88 -5.25
C LEU A 89 -1.10 -8.70 -4.71
N ASP A 90 -0.93 -8.70 -3.38
CA ASP A 90 0.20 -9.32 -2.68
C ASP A 90 -0.23 -9.69 -1.26
N TYR A 91 0.16 -10.90 -0.80
CA TYR A 91 -0.17 -11.39 0.54
C TYR A 91 0.37 -10.48 1.66
N SER A 92 1.53 -9.85 1.44
CA SER A 92 2.14 -8.94 2.43
C SER A 92 1.32 -7.67 2.68
N LYS A 93 0.39 -7.33 1.79
CA LYS A 93 -0.42 -6.10 1.86
C LYS A 93 -1.64 -6.21 2.79
N GLY A 94 -1.96 -7.42 3.28
CA GLY A 94 -3.03 -7.63 4.26
C GLY A 94 -4.44 -7.30 3.72
N LEU A 95 -4.65 -7.47 2.41
CA LEU A 95 -5.89 -7.03 1.75
C LEU A 95 -7.13 -7.76 2.28
N VAL A 96 -7.02 -9.07 2.51
CA VAL A 96 -8.12 -9.89 3.07
C VAL A 96 -8.48 -9.39 4.48
N ASN A 97 -7.47 -9.14 5.31
CA ASN A 97 -7.68 -8.61 6.66
C ASN A 97 -8.32 -7.20 6.62
N ARG A 98 -7.97 -6.39 5.62
CA ARG A 98 -8.59 -5.08 5.38
C ARG A 98 -10.09 -5.21 5.09
N PHE A 99 -10.49 -6.15 4.24
CA PHE A 99 -11.91 -6.41 3.95
C PHE A 99 -12.66 -6.92 5.19
N ARG A 100 -12.06 -7.83 5.95
CA ARG A 100 -12.62 -8.32 7.21
C ARG A 100 -12.75 -7.21 8.25
N ALA A 101 -11.77 -6.32 8.34
CA ALA A 101 -11.85 -5.15 9.22
C ALA A 101 -12.97 -4.19 8.80
N TYR A 102 -13.16 -3.96 7.51
CA TYR A 102 -14.27 -3.15 7.02
C TYR A 102 -15.63 -3.82 7.26
N LYS A 103 -15.74 -5.13 7.08
CA LYS A 103 -16.93 -5.91 7.46
C LYS A 103 -17.24 -5.78 8.95
N TYR A 104 -16.22 -5.85 9.80
CA TYR A 104 -16.34 -5.64 11.23
C TYR A 104 -16.86 -4.23 11.56
N LEU A 105 -16.35 -3.20 10.89
CA LEU A 105 -16.82 -1.82 11.00
C LEU A 105 -18.32 -1.73 10.69
N LEU A 106 -18.75 -2.25 9.56
CA LEU A 106 -20.16 -2.21 9.15
C LEU A 106 -21.09 -2.96 10.10
N LYS A 107 -20.61 -4.10 10.66
CA LYS A 107 -21.37 -4.90 11.60
C LYS A 107 -21.55 -4.22 12.95
N ASN A 108 -20.47 -3.66 13.51
CA ASN A 108 -20.47 -3.17 14.89
C ASN A 108 -20.79 -1.68 15.00
N TYR A 109 -20.71 -0.96 13.88
CA TYR A 109 -21.00 0.48 13.81
C TYR A 109 -21.96 0.77 12.64
N PRO A 110 -23.25 0.45 12.78
CA PRO A 110 -24.25 0.56 11.70
C PRO A 110 -24.39 1.97 11.10
N MET A 111 -23.97 3.01 11.82
CA MET A 111 -23.94 4.40 11.33
C MET A 111 -23.04 4.59 10.11
N HIS A 112 -22.11 3.66 9.85
CA HIS A 112 -21.24 3.68 8.66
C HIS A 112 -21.85 2.97 7.46
N GLN A 113 -22.93 2.20 7.65
CA GLN A 113 -23.66 1.60 6.55
C GLN A 113 -24.32 2.72 5.72
N ARG A 114 -24.31 2.58 4.40
CA ARG A 114 -24.84 3.54 3.41
C ARG A 114 -24.14 4.91 3.40
N THR A 115 -23.22 5.17 4.34
CA THR A 115 -22.48 6.44 4.46
C THR A 115 -21.01 6.32 4.02
N THR A 116 -20.47 5.10 3.95
CA THR A 116 -19.09 4.83 3.56
C THR A 116 -19.02 3.81 2.43
N THR A 117 -18.01 3.90 1.58
CA THR A 117 -17.67 2.88 0.58
C THR A 117 -16.16 2.65 0.59
N LEU A 118 -15.75 1.39 0.72
CA LEU A 118 -14.36 0.97 0.54
C LEU A 118 -14.10 0.69 -0.95
N MET A 119 -13.22 1.46 -1.58
CA MET A 119 -12.70 1.15 -2.91
C MET A 119 -11.28 0.61 -2.79
N GLN A 120 -11.09 -0.65 -3.17
CA GLN A 120 -9.78 -1.29 -3.22
C GLN A 120 -9.33 -1.48 -4.65
N ILE A 121 -8.24 -0.83 -5.02
CA ILE A 121 -7.55 -1.02 -6.29
C ILE A 121 -6.39 -1.97 -6.04
N ALA A 122 -6.40 -3.15 -6.67
CA ALA A 122 -5.37 -4.16 -6.48
C ALA A 122 -5.04 -4.88 -7.81
N PRO A 123 -4.26 -4.23 -8.71
CA PRO A 123 -3.84 -4.86 -9.94
C PRO A 123 -3.00 -6.12 -9.66
N THR A 124 -3.20 -7.17 -10.44
CA THR A 124 -2.37 -8.38 -10.40
C THR A 124 -0.97 -8.04 -10.87
N SER A 125 0.03 -8.50 -10.13
CA SER A 125 1.45 -8.29 -10.47
C SER A 125 2.15 -9.54 -11.00
N ARG A 126 1.62 -10.74 -10.72
CA ARG A 126 2.22 -12.04 -11.08
C ARG A 126 1.13 -13.07 -11.26
N THR A 127 0.58 -13.17 -12.48
CA THR A 127 -0.56 -14.05 -12.80
C THR A 127 -0.25 -15.54 -12.75
N ASP A 128 1.03 -15.91 -12.87
CA ASP A 128 1.45 -17.30 -13.06
C ASP A 128 1.79 -18.03 -11.75
N VAL A 129 1.64 -17.36 -10.60
CA VAL A 129 1.92 -17.93 -9.28
C VAL A 129 0.62 -18.30 -8.58
N LEU A 130 0.43 -19.59 -8.28
CA LEU A 130 -0.79 -20.13 -7.63
C LEU A 130 -1.21 -19.35 -6.38
N GLN A 131 -0.27 -18.96 -5.54
CA GLN A 131 -0.55 -18.18 -4.31
C GLN A 131 -1.25 -16.84 -4.57
N TYR A 132 -1.00 -16.21 -5.73
CA TYR A 132 -1.68 -14.96 -6.09
C TYR A 132 -3.10 -15.20 -6.62
N GLN A 133 -3.35 -16.38 -7.19
CA GLN A 133 -4.71 -16.79 -7.58
C GLN A 133 -5.56 -17.06 -6.32
N ASP A 134 -4.99 -17.72 -5.31
CA ASP A 134 -5.68 -18.02 -4.06
C ASP A 134 -6.10 -16.75 -3.33
N ILE A 135 -5.17 -15.79 -3.17
CA ILE A 135 -5.50 -14.51 -2.51
C ILE A 135 -6.51 -13.69 -3.30
N ARG A 136 -6.48 -13.76 -4.63
CA ARG A 136 -7.48 -13.13 -5.48
C ARG A 136 -8.87 -13.73 -5.25
N ASN A 137 -8.98 -15.05 -5.26
CA ASN A 137 -10.23 -15.77 -5.02
C ASN A 137 -10.79 -15.46 -3.63
N GLU A 138 -9.92 -15.40 -2.62
CA GLU A 138 -10.31 -15.04 -1.26
C GLU A 138 -10.84 -13.59 -1.18
N LEU A 139 -10.17 -12.63 -1.83
CA LEU A 139 -10.63 -11.24 -1.89
C LEU A 139 -11.96 -11.09 -2.63
N GLU A 140 -12.12 -11.76 -3.76
CA GLU A 140 -13.38 -11.76 -4.53
C GLU A 140 -14.52 -12.35 -3.70
N THR A 141 -14.24 -13.42 -2.95
CA THR A 141 -15.19 -14.06 -2.04
C THR A 141 -15.58 -13.13 -0.88
N GLU A 142 -14.60 -12.50 -0.22
CA GLU A 142 -14.88 -11.58 0.90
C GLU A 142 -15.63 -10.33 0.40
N ALA A 143 -15.27 -9.77 -0.75
CA ALA A 143 -15.99 -8.65 -1.35
C ALA A 143 -17.45 -9.04 -1.68
N GLY A 144 -17.64 -10.22 -2.28
CA GLY A 144 -18.97 -10.78 -2.57
C GLY A 144 -19.81 -10.97 -1.30
N ASN A 145 -19.23 -11.54 -0.25
CA ASN A 145 -19.90 -11.73 1.03
C ASN A 145 -20.30 -10.41 1.70
N ILE A 146 -19.42 -9.41 1.69
CA ILE A 146 -19.72 -8.09 2.27
C ILE A 146 -20.83 -7.42 1.47
N ASN A 147 -20.71 -7.43 0.15
CA ASN A 147 -21.70 -6.81 -0.71
C ASN A 147 -23.05 -7.53 -0.62
N GLY A 148 -23.08 -8.87 -0.66
CA GLY A 148 -24.30 -9.64 -0.49
C GLY A 148 -25.01 -9.44 0.85
N THR A 149 -24.23 -9.12 1.91
CA THR A 149 -24.80 -8.91 3.25
C THR A 149 -25.32 -7.49 3.50
N TYR A 150 -24.62 -6.48 2.95
CA TYR A 150 -24.85 -5.08 3.34
C TYR A 150 -25.28 -4.16 2.20
N SER A 151 -25.16 -4.56 0.91
CA SER A 151 -25.56 -3.69 -0.20
C SER A 151 -27.04 -3.34 -0.15
N ASP A 152 -27.32 -2.17 -0.67
CA ASP A 152 -28.68 -1.74 -0.98
C ASP A 152 -28.74 -1.34 -2.47
N PHE A 153 -29.95 -1.09 -3.02
CA PHE A 153 -30.14 -0.76 -4.44
C PHE A 153 -29.32 0.47 -4.91
N ASP A 154 -29.02 1.39 -3.99
CA ASP A 154 -28.27 2.63 -4.24
C ASP A 154 -26.86 2.67 -3.61
N TRP A 155 -26.41 1.56 -3.00
CA TRP A 155 -25.13 1.52 -2.30
C TRP A 155 -24.44 0.16 -2.37
N THR A 156 -23.16 0.18 -2.72
CA THR A 156 -22.27 -0.97 -2.69
C THR A 156 -21.15 -0.71 -1.71
N PRO A 157 -21.03 -1.48 -0.62
CA PRO A 157 -20.02 -1.30 0.43
C PRO A 157 -18.59 -1.40 -0.07
N VAL A 158 -18.29 -2.43 -0.86
CA VAL A 158 -16.94 -2.73 -1.36
C VAL A 158 -16.91 -2.65 -2.89
N ARG A 159 -16.02 -1.81 -3.41
CA ARG A 159 -15.67 -1.74 -4.83
C ARG A 159 -14.26 -2.31 -4.99
N TYR A 160 -14.16 -3.56 -5.36
CA TYR A 160 -12.88 -4.21 -5.62
C TYR A 160 -12.54 -4.11 -7.12
N LEU A 161 -11.38 -3.53 -7.42
CA LEU A 161 -10.92 -3.29 -8.78
C LEU A 161 -9.57 -3.98 -9.01
N ASN A 162 -9.60 -5.11 -9.70
CA ASN A 162 -8.39 -5.84 -10.08
C ASN A 162 -7.81 -5.30 -11.40
N LYS A 163 -7.52 -4.01 -11.44
CA LYS A 163 -6.88 -3.33 -12.58
C LYS A 163 -6.06 -2.13 -12.12
N GLY A 164 -5.05 -1.77 -12.89
CA GLY A 164 -4.24 -0.57 -12.66
C GLY A 164 -4.88 0.69 -13.23
N PHE A 165 -4.46 1.83 -12.66
CA PHE A 165 -4.77 3.16 -13.17
C PHE A 165 -3.46 3.96 -13.32
N SER A 166 -3.47 4.97 -14.16
CA SER A 166 -2.32 5.87 -14.27
C SER A 166 -2.10 6.64 -12.98
N ARG A 167 -0.87 7.08 -12.73
CA ARG A 167 -0.51 7.86 -11.54
C ARG A 167 -1.37 9.12 -11.39
N LYS A 168 -1.67 9.80 -12.50
CA LYS A 168 -2.56 10.96 -12.52
C LYS A 168 -3.98 10.62 -12.03
N VAL A 169 -4.55 9.52 -12.51
CA VAL A 169 -5.90 9.09 -12.07
C VAL A 169 -5.91 8.72 -10.59
N LEU A 170 -4.86 8.01 -10.12
CA LEU A 170 -4.73 7.67 -8.70
C LEU A 170 -4.60 8.92 -7.82
N ALA A 171 -3.81 9.90 -8.24
CA ALA A 171 -3.67 11.17 -7.53
C ALA A 171 -5.04 11.87 -7.37
N GLY A 172 -5.86 11.88 -8.42
CA GLY A 172 -7.21 12.41 -8.34
C GLY A 172 -8.14 11.60 -7.43
N PHE A 173 -7.99 10.27 -7.40
CA PHE A 173 -8.76 9.43 -6.49
C PHE A 173 -8.35 9.66 -5.03
N PHE A 174 -7.05 9.82 -4.75
CA PHE A 174 -6.57 10.18 -3.41
C PHE A 174 -7.16 11.52 -2.95
N ARG A 175 -7.10 12.55 -3.78
CA ARG A 175 -7.66 13.87 -3.47
C ARG A 175 -9.16 13.83 -3.15
N ARG A 176 -9.92 12.90 -3.72
CA ARG A 176 -11.37 12.75 -3.50
C ARG A 176 -11.74 11.75 -2.42
N SER A 177 -10.79 11.04 -1.84
CA SER A 177 -11.04 10.12 -0.74
C SER A 177 -10.92 10.82 0.62
N GLN A 178 -11.77 10.42 1.56
CA GLN A 178 -11.72 10.94 2.93
C GLN A 178 -10.76 10.15 3.81
N VAL A 179 -10.45 8.91 3.41
CA VAL A 179 -9.51 8.03 4.14
C VAL A 179 -8.66 7.26 3.14
N GLY A 180 -7.33 7.42 3.23
CA GLY A 180 -6.37 6.52 2.60
C GLY A 180 -6.09 5.34 3.54
N LEU A 181 -6.43 4.12 3.12
CA LEU A 181 -6.30 2.94 3.98
C LEU A 181 -5.09 2.09 3.58
N VAL A 182 -4.02 2.18 4.37
CA VAL A 182 -2.76 1.46 4.17
C VAL A 182 -2.51 0.55 5.37
N THR A 183 -2.66 -0.76 5.17
CA THR A 183 -2.60 -1.76 6.26
C THR A 183 -1.79 -3.00 5.86
N PRO A 184 -0.53 -2.84 5.39
CA PRO A 184 0.29 -4.00 5.06
C PRO A 184 0.61 -4.79 6.33
N LEU A 185 0.71 -6.12 6.20
CA LEU A 185 1.23 -6.98 7.26
C LEU A 185 2.73 -6.77 7.44
N ARG A 186 3.43 -6.56 6.33
CA ARG A 186 4.84 -6.21 6.29
C ARG A 186 5.15 -5.42 5.02
N ASP A 187 5.82 -4.29 5.19
CA ASP A 187 6.29 -3.46 4.06
C ASP A 187 7.61 -2.78 4.45
N GLY A 188 8.53 -2.68 3.52
CA GLY A 188 9.79 -1.95 3.73
C GLY A 188 9.60 -0.44 3.61
N MET A 189 8.78 -0.01 2.63
CA MET A 189 8.38 1.37 2.43
C MET A 189 7.10 1.40 1.58
N ASN A 190 6.03 1.96 2.12
CA ASN A 190 4.78 2.14 1.40
C ASN A 190 4.72 3.55 0.80
N LEU A 191 4.96 3.66 -0.51
CA LEU A 191 4.90 4.95 -1.19
C LEU A 191 3.47 5.48 -1.31
N VAL A 192 2.46 4.60 -1.34
CA VAL A 192 1.05 5.00 -1.39
C VAL A 192 0.66 5.83 -0.17
N ALA A 193 1.18 5.48 1.02
CA ALA A 193 0.96 6.28 2.22
C ALA A 193 1.51 7.70 2.08
N LYS A 194 2.68 7.86 1.41
CA LYS A 194 3.27 9.17 1.13
C LYS A 194 2.53 9.93 0.02
N GLU A 195 1.98 9.21 -0.95
CA GLU A 195 1.20 9.80 -2.05
C GLU A 195 -0.18 10.28 -1.59
N TYR A 196 -0.70 9.74 -0.50
CA TYR A 196 -2.01 10.13 0.05
C TYR A 196 -1.92 11.40 0.91
N VAL A 197 -0.84 11.60 1.66
CA VAL A 197 -0.65 12.74 2.58
C VAL A 197 -0.22 13.99 1.84
#